data_ecab80ec76d6995a28c3eb951faa218c
#
_entry.id   ecab80ec76d6995a28c3eb951faa218c
#
_cell.length_a   1.000
_cell.length_b   1.000
_cell.length_c   1.000
_cell.angle_alpha   90.00
_cell.angle_beta   90.00
_cell.angle_gamma   90.00
#
_symmetry.space_group_name_H-M   'P 1'
#
loop_
_entity.id
_entity.type
_entity.pdbx_description
1 polymer ?
#
loop_
_entity_poly.entity_id
_entity_poly.type
_entity_poly.pdbx_seq_one_letter_code
_entity_poly.pdbx_strand_id
1 'polypeptide(L)'
;MIKVSISIFSIFCVVIFLSCEKEESETEDCAGVLGGESICGCTDSEAINYDSTATYDDGSCEYNQNVDCAGVVGGDNICGCMDESAVNYNSQATFDNETCQYYSGQMNVLWSKSYEEIGGEMWSLRPVSDGGFIMSLGNATNCVDSQCDYLGQLIRLDANGDIIWERKYEGSSALYSAIETSDGGFIAAGYFECNTSMDCYPDMYILKIDSDGVVQWSKTESSANNNNDWARDVIQTSDGNYVIAGTWNDDGWNSKASLRKYDTSGELIWA
;
A
#
# COMPACT_ATOMS: atom_id res chain seq x y z
N MET A 1 7.86 -15.55 53.36
CA MET A 1 7.43 -16.35 54.58
C MET A 1 6.05 -16.87 54.29
N ILE A 2 5.99 -18.14 53.93
CA ILE A 2 4.76 -18.89 53.60
C ILE A 2 4.29 -19.55 54.89
N LYS A 3 3.07 -19.24 55.32
CA LYS A 3 2.46 -20.01 56.42
C LYS A 3 1.48 -21.00 55.82
N VAL A 4 1.87 -22.27 55.88
CA VAL A 4 1.01 -23.43 55.68
C VAL A 4 0.31 -23.71 56.97
N SER A 5 -1.02 -23.79 56.97
CA SER A 5 -1.80 -24.26 58.12
C SER A 5 -2.47 -25.57 57.72
N ILE A 6 -1.95 -26.65 58.29
CA ILE A 6 -2.49 -28.00 58.20
C ILE A 6 -3.44 -28.17 59.38
N SER A 7 -4.71 -28.48 59.15
CA SER A 7 -5.66 -28.85 60.16
C SER A 7 -6.00 -30.34 59.99
N ILE A 8 -5.51 -31.11 60.92
CA ILE A 8 -5.79 -32.55 61.09
C ILE A 8 -7.11 -32.65 61.80
N PHE A 9 -8.10 -33.32 61.24
CA PHE A 9 -9.23 -33.81 61.99
C PHE A 9 -9.34 -35.34 61.87
N SER A 10 -9.25 -35.92 63.02
CA SER A 10 -9.09 -37.35 63.33
C SER A 10 -10.41 -38.08 63.21
N ILE A 11 -10.31 -39.25 62.70
CA ILE A 11 -11.12 -40.46 62.65
C ILE A 11 -12.02 -40.65 63.84
N PHE A 12 -13.30 -40.87 63.59
CA PHE A 12 -14.11 -41.80 64.39
C PHE A 12 -14.99 -42.63 63.46
N CYS A 13 -14.62 -43.88 63.31
CA CYS A 13 -15.35 -44.86 62.54
C CYS A 13 -16.37 -45.50 63.46
N VAL A 14 -17.64 -45.19 63.34
CA VAL A 14 -18.75 -45.98 63.93
C VAL A 14 -19.41 -46.73 62.78
N VAL A 15 -19.18 -48.03 62.79
CA VAL A 15 -19.83 -48.99 61.90
C VAL A 15 -21.30 -49.15 62.34
N ILE A 16 -22.19 -48.52 61.59
CA ILE A 16 -23.61 -48.86 61.61
C ILE A 16 -23.94 -49.41 60.24
N PHE A 17 -24.27 -50.70 60.17
CA PHE A 17 -24.86 -51.32 59.00
C PHE A 17 -26.26 -50.73 58.83
N LEU A 18 -26.36 -49.72 58.00
CA LEU A 18 -27.62 -49.30 57.37
C LEU A 18 -27.43 -49.57 55.89
N SER A 19 -28.31 -50.32 55.28
CA SER A 19 -28.42 -50.52 53.86
C SER A 19 -28.47 -49.16 53.17
N CYS A 20 -27.43 -48.81 52.42
CA CYS A 20 -27.45 -47.70 51.51
C CYS A 20 -28.30 -48.15 50.32
N GLU A 21 -29.57 -47.82 50.31
CA GLU A 21 -30.31 -47.72 49.05
C GLU A 21 -29.62 -46.67 48.22
N LYS A 22 -29.13 -47.07 47.06
CA LYS A 22 -28.58 -46.18 46.05
C LYS A 22 -29.76 -45.35 45.57
N GLU A 23 -29.88 -44.11 46.06
CA GLU A 23 -30.72 -43.12 45.39
C GLU A 23 -30.10 -42.97 43.99
N GLU A 24 -30.76 -43.53 43.01
CA GLU A 24 -30.53 -43.14 41.63
C GLU A 24 -30.93 -41.65 41.54
N SER A 25 -29.95 -40.75 41.46
CA SER A 25 -30.22 -39.35 41.16
C SER A 25 -30.86 -39.32 39.78
N GLU A 26 -32.15 -39.12 39.73
CA GLU A 26 -32.84 -38.83 38.48
C GLU A 26 -32.13 -37.60 37.87
N THR A 27 -31.53 -37.80 36.71
CA THR A 27 -30.91 -36.70 35.95
C THR A 27 -32.01 -35.89 35.26
N GLU A 28 -31.88 -34.59 35.26
CA GLU A 28 -32.75 -33.73 34.48
C GLU A 28 -32.52 -34.00 33.00
N ASP A 29 -33.60 -34.06 32.23
CA ASP A 29 -33.52 -34.05 30.78
C ASP A 29 -33.15 -32.65 30.26
N CYS A 30 -32.95 -32.53 29.01
CA CYS A 30 -32.58 -31.24 28.38
C CYS A 30 -33.67 -30.16 28.42
N ALA A 31 -34.91 -30.53 28.78
CA ALA A 31 -35.99 -29.59 29.08
C ALA A 31 -36.02 -29.16 30.54
N GLY A 32 -35.11 -29.69 31.38
CA GLY A 32 -35.02 -29.38 32.81
C GLY A 32 -36.01 -30.18 33.64
N VAL A 33 -36.53 -31.32 33.15
CA VAL A 33 -37.49 -32.19 33.83
C VAL A 33 -36.74 -33.37 34.46
N LEU A 34 -36.85 -33.51 35.76
CA LEU A 34 -36.26 -34.65 36.48
C LEU A 34 -36.90 -35.98 36.04
N GLY A 35 -36.09 -36.94 35.59
CA GLY A 35 -36.55 -38.19 35.00
C GLY A 35 -37.30 -38.06 33.68
N GLY A 36 -37.20 -36.92 33.01
CA GLY A 36 -37.81 -36.69 31.73
C GLY A 36 -37.08 -37.40 30.58
N GLU A 37 -37.78 -37.64 29.49
CA GLU A 37 -37.27 -38.30 28.28
C GLU A 37 -37.27 -37.36 27.05
N SER A 38 -37.19 -36.04 27.28
CA SER A 38 -37.17 -35.06 26.18
C SER A 38 -35.90 -35.19 25.33
N ILE A 39 -36.08 -35.26 24.04
CA ILE A 39 -35.01 -35.20 23.04
C ILE A 39 -34.91 -33.75 22.58
N CYS A 40 -33.81 -33.09 22.91
CA CYS A 40 -33.59 -31.70 22.50
C CYS A 40 -32.93 -31.59 21.17
N GLY A 41 -33.37 -30.59 20.41
CA GLY A 41 -32.88 -30.29 19.10
C GLY A 41 -33.79 -29.26 18.41
N CYS A 42 -33.46 -28.90 17.21
CA CYS A 42 -34.29 -28.00 16.43
C CYS A 42 -35.57 -28.68 15.96
N THR A 43 -36.73 -28.17 16.36
CA THR A 43 -38.06 -28.70 16.00
C THR A 43 -38.70 -27.99 14.79
N ASP A 44 -38.03 -26.95 14.25
CA ASP A 44 -38.50 -26.22 13.08
C ASP A 44 -38.08 -26.90 11.78
N SER A 45 -39.04 -27.38 11.00
CA SER A 45 -38.83 -28.08 9.74
C SER A 45 -38.22 -27.22 8.63
N GLU A 46 -38.20 -25.90 8.80
CA GLU A 46 -37.55 -24.96 7.85
C GLU A 46 -36.06 -24.73 8.19
N ALA A 47 -35.60 -25.18 9.35
CA ALA A 47 -34.19 -25.07 9.72
C ALA A 47 -33.35 -26.15 9.04
N ILE A 48 -32.06 -25.80 8.72
CA ILE A 48 -31.12 -26.75 8.07
C ILE A 48 -30.69 -27.90 8.99
N ASN A 49 -30.78 -27.69 10.31
CA ASN A 49 -30.46 -28.66 11.30
C ASN A 49 -31.73 -29.23 12.00
N TYR A 50 -32.88 -29.24 11.28
CA TYR A 50 -34.11 -29.85 11.77
C TYR A 50 -33.88 -31.30 12.22
N ASP A 51 -34.27 -31.62 13.45
CA ASP A 51 -34.25 -32.97 13.97
C ASP A 51 -35.70 -33.47 14.14
N SER A 52 -36.15 -34.34 13.26
CA SER A 52 -37.51 -34.91 13.31
C SER A 52 -37.78 -35.80 14.54
N THR A 53 -36.72 -36.11 15.33
CA THR A 53 -36.84 -36.89 16.58
C THR A 53 -36.90 -35.99 17.80
N ALA A 54 -36.55 -34.72 17.68
CA ALA A 54 -36.62 -33.77 18.78
C ALA A 54 -38.07 -33.57 19.25
N THR A 55 -38.22 -33.64 20.56
CA THR A 55 -39.53 -33.39 21.23
C THR A 55 -39.54 -32.09 22.02
N TYR A 56 -38.36 -31.42 22.14
CA TYR A 56 -38.18 -30.12 22.80
C TYR A 56 -37.22 -29.28 22.01
N ASP A 57 -37.68 -28.05 21.68
CA ASP A 57 -36.85 -27.07 21.01
C ASP A 57 -35.82 -26.45 21.97
N ASP A 58 -34.56 -26.68 21.73
CA ASP A 58 -33.43 -26.18 22.54
C ASP A 58 -32.89 -24.83 22.06
N GLY A 59 -33.50 -24.20 21.05
CA GLY A 59 -33.09 -22.95 20.45
C GLY A 59 -31.90 -23.10 19.53
N SER A 60 -31.50 -24.33 19.15
CA SER A 60 -30.36 -24.59 18.27
C SER A 60 -30.69 -24.49 16.78
N CYS A 61 -31.90 -24.07 16.39
CA CYS A 61 -32.31 -23.98 15.01
C CYS A 61 -31.38 -23.08 14.21
N GLU A 62 -30.74 -23.66 13.20
CA GLU A 62 -29.92 -22.95 12.23
C GLU A 62 -30.70 -22.79 10.92
N TYR A 63 -30.79 -21.57 10.43
CA TYR A 63 -31.45 -21.29 9.17
C TYR A 63 -30.40 -20.98 8.11
N ASN A 64 -30.66 -21.41 6.88
CA ASN A 64 -29.80 -21.08 5.76
C ASN A 64 -29.89 -19.57 5.51
N GLN A 65 -29.00 -18.80 6.10
CA GLN A 65 -28.90 -17.36 5.94
C GLN A 65 -28.13 -17.01 4.65
N ASN A 66 -28.29 -17.77 3.57
CA ASN A 66 -28.00 -17.28 2.25
C ASN A 66 -29.02 -16.20 1.90
N VAL A 67 -28.88 -15.08 2.58
CA VAL A 67 -29.62 -13.86 2.27
C VAL A 67 -28.89 -13.19 1.13
N ASP A 68 -29.56 -12.94 0.03
CA ASP A 68 -28.95 -12.15 -1.01
C ASP A 68 -28.75 -10.71 -0.53
N CYS A 69 -28.10 -9.93 -1.31
CA CYS A 69 -27.76 -8.56 -0.95
C CYS A 69 -28.98 -7.62 -0.86
N ALA A 70 -30.16 -8.04 -1.32
CA ALA A 70 -31.43 -7.35 -1.12
C ALA A 70 -32.16 -7.77 0.18
N GLY A 71 -31.55 -8.68 0.96
CA GLY A 71 -32.12 -9.20 2.21
C GLY A 71 -33.12 -10.33 1.99
N VAL A 72 -33.18 -10.93 0.78
CA VAL A 72 -34.09 -12.03 0.46
C VAL A 72 -33.41 -13.36 0.76
N VAL A 73 -34.02 -14.17 1.64
CA VAL A 73 -33.52 -15.52 1.96
C VAL A 73 -33.66 -16.43 0.75
N GLY A 74 -32.56 -17.01 0.28
CA GLY A 74 -32.49 -17.83 -0.92
C GLY A 74 -32.66 -17.06 -2.23
N GLY A 75 -32.54 -15.73 -2.19
CA GLY A 75 -32.58 -14.89 -3.39
C GLY A 75 -31.27 -14.91 -4.19
N ASP A 76 -31.35 -14.55 -5.46
CA ASP A 76 -30.24 -14.52 -6.44
C ASP A 76 -29.96 -13.09 -6.90
N ASN A 77 -30.33 -12.06 -6.12
CA ASN A 77 -30.07 -10.68 -6.53
C ASN A 77 -28.56 -10.42 -6.59
N ILE A 78 -28.16 -9.85 -7.71
CA ILE A 78 -26.82 -9.31 -7.91
C ILE A 78 -26.87 -7.84 -7.54
N CYS A 79 -26.23 -7.45 -6.44
CA CYS A 79 -26.21 -6.07 -6.02
C CYS A 79 -25.12 -5.27 -6.70
N GLY A 80 -25.44 -4.03 -7.02
CA GLY A 80 -24.52 -3.09 -7.61
C GLY A 80 -25.23 -1.78 -7.93
N CYS A 81 -24.45 -0.82 -8.36
CA CYS A 81 -25.00 0.42 -8.87
C CYS A 81 -25.72 0.18 -10.20
N MET A 82 -26.99 0.56 -10.30
CA MET A 82 -27.82 0.41 -11.49
C MET A 82 -27.94 1.69 -12.32
N ASP A 83 -27.28 2.76 -11.94
CA ASP A 83 -27.26 4.03 -12.68
C ASP A 83 -26.13 4.01 -13.73
N GLU A 84 -26.50 4.04 -15.02
CA GLU A 84 -25.55 4.04 -16.14
C GLU A 84 -24.61 5.26 -16.16
N SER A 85 -24.96 6.35 -15.46
CA SER A 85 -24.11 7.53 -15.33
C SER A 85 -23.04 7.40 -14.24
N ALA A 86 -23.12 6.39 -13.41
CA ALA A 86 -22.17 6.14 -12.33
C ALA A 86 -20.90 5.46 -12.84
N VAL A 87 -19.77 5.80 -12.23
CA VAL A 87 -18.44 5.23 -12.58
C VAL A 87 -18.35 3.73 -12.31
N ASN A 88 -19.08 3.27 -11.30
CA ASN A 88 -19.14 1.89 -10.86
C ASN A 88 -20.46 1.20 -11.28
N TYR A 89 -21.09 1.66 -12.38
CA TYR A 89 -22.24 1.00 -12.96
C TYR A 89 -22.00 -0.49 -13.20
N ASN A 90 -22.91 -1.31 -12.74
CA ASN A 90 -22.90 -2.75 -12.97
C ASN A 90 -24.10 -3.18 -13.79
N SER A 91 -23.89 -3.43 -15.08
CA SER A 91 -24.97 -3.85 -16.00
C SER A 91 -25.59 -5.21 -15.67
N GLN A 92 -25.00 -5.99 -14.78
CA GLN A 92 -25.53 -7.27 -14.30
C GLN A 92 -26.31 -7.15 -12.99
N ALA A 93 -26.29 -5.97 -12.35
CA ALA A 93 -27.01 -5.76 -11.12
C ALA A 93 -28.51 -5.89 -11.35
N THR A 94 -29.17 -6.64 -10.48
CA THR A 94 -30.65 -6.81 -10.43
C THR A 94 -31.25 -6.08 -9.23
N PHE A 95 -30.40 -5.58 -8.33
CA PHE A 95 -30.77 -4.79 -7.16
C PHE A 95 -29.81 -3.65 -6.95
N ASP A 96 -30.33 -2.42 -6.86
CA ASP A 96 -29.52 -1.25 -6.55
C ASP A 96 -29.20 -1.22 -5.05
N ASN A 97 -27.92 -1.28 -4.73
CA ASN A 97 -27.44 -1.25 -3.36
C ASN A 97 -27.03 0.15 -2.87
N GLU A 98 -27.45 1.19 -3.61
CA GLU A 98 -27.18 2.61 -3.31
C GLU A 98 -25.69 2.96 -3.22
N THR A 99 -24.81 2.16 -3.83
CA THR A 99 -23.36 2.41 -3.83
C THR A 99 -22.88 3.16 -5.07
N CYS A 100 -23.77 3.78 -5.82
CA CYS A 100 -23.41 4.51 -7.03
C CYS A 100 -22.41 5.61 -6.74
N GLN A 101 -21.30 5.60 -7.49
CA GLN A 101 -20.25 6.60 -7.43
C GLN A 101 -20.31 7.45 -8.71
N TYR A 102 -20.39 8.75 -8.53
CA TYR A 102 -20.41 9.70 -9.63
C TYR A 102 -19.14 10.50 -9.69
N TYR A 103 -18.66 10.80 -10.89
CA TYR A 103 -17.67 11.85 -11.04
C TYR A 103 -18.32 13.17 -10.64
N SER A 104 -18.10 13.60 -9.43
CA SER A 104 -18.63 14.89 -8.93
C SER A 104 -18.00 16.11 -9.61
N GLY A 105 -17.02 15.92 -10.47
CA GLY A 105 -16.26 17.02 -11.06
C GLY A 105 -15.49 17.87 -10.03
N GLN A 106 -15.74 17.64 -8.77
CA GLN A 106 -15.00 18.24 -7.67
C GLN A 106 -14.07 17.19 -7.07
N MET A 107 -12.79 17.27 -7.40
CA MET A 107 -11.79 16.59 -6.62
C MET A 107 -11.82 17.18 -5.22
N ASN A 108 -12.16 16.39 -4.21
CA ASN A 108 -11.97 16.79 -2.84
C ASN A 108 -10.47 16.85 -2.56
N VAL A 109 -9.94 18.04 -2.41
CA VAL A 109 -8.57 18.23 -1.98
C VAL A 109 -8.49 17.77 -0.53
N LEU A 110 -7.85 16.64 -0.27
CA LEU A 110 -7.66 16.11 1.08
C LEU A 110 -6.66 16.96 1.86
N TRP A 111 -5.61 17.43 1.19
CA TRP A 111 -4.65 18.40 1.71
C TRP A 111 -3.93 19.10 0.55
N SER A 112 -3.39 20.26 0.81
CA SER A 112 -2.50 20.98 -0.09
C SER A 112 -1.38 21.61 0.73
N LYS A 113 -0.16 21.61 0.19
CA LYS A 113 1.00 22.28 0.79
C LYS A 113 1.72 23.12 -0.23
N SER A 114 2.20 24.27 0.21
CA SER A 114 3.13 25.13 -0.53
C SER A 114 4.43 25.20 0.25
N TYR A 115 5.54 25.13 -0.45
CA TYR A 115 6.88 25.16 0.13
C TYR A 115 7.53 26.47 -0.26
N GLU A 116 7.30 27.53 0.52
CA GLU A 116 7.71 28.91 0.19
C GLU A 116 9.23 29.10 0.14
N GLU A 117 9.98 28.24 0.86
CA GLU A 117 11.44 28.31 0.92
C GLU A 117 12.13 27.47 -0.16
N ILE A 118 11.37 26.67 -0.90
CA ILE A 118 11.88 25.83 -1.97
C ILE A 118 11.73 26.58 -3.29
N GLY A 119 12.85 27.06 -3.80
CA GLY A 119 12.91 27.62 -5.16
C GLY A 119 13.03 26.52 -6.20
N GLY A 120 12.68 26.83 -7.46
CA GLY A 120 12.90 25.96 -8.60
C GLY A 120 11.63 25.41 -9.23
N GLU A 121 11.82 24.64 -10.29
CA GLU A 121 10.75 23.96 -11.01
C GLU A 121 10.67 22.49 -10.59
N MET A 122 9.48 22.06 -10.16
CA MET A 122 9.21 20.66 -9.85
C MET A 122 8.97 19.88 -11.15
N TRP A 123 9.71 18.80 -11.33
CA TRP A 123 9.64 17.96 -12.52
C TRP A 123 8.89 16.64 -12.26
N SER A 124 9.08 16.04 -11.12
CA SER A 124 8.35 14.82 -10.77
C SER A 124 8.03 14.72 -9.30
N LEU A 125 6.95 14.00 -9.00
CA LEU A 125 6.54 13.54 -7.69
C LEU A 125 6.20 12.06 -7.80
N ARG A 126 6.85 11.21 -6.98
CA ARG A 126 6.60 9.77 -6.96
C ARG A 126 6.31 9.30 -5.53
N PRO A 127 5.39 8.35 -5.37
CA PRO A 127 5.16 7.73 -4.06
C PRO A 127 6.36 6.89 -3.64
N VAL A 128 6.52 6.73 -2.34
CA VAL A 128 7.53 5.91 -1.67
C VAL A 128 6.83 4.87 -0.81
N SER A 129 7.49 3.73 -0.60
CA SER A 129 6.91 2.53 0.02
C SER A 129 6.35 2.74 1.43
N ASP A 130 6.80 3.74 2.16
CA ASP A 130 6.30 4.12 3.50
C ASP A 130 5.07 5.04 3.46
N GLY A 131 4.53 5.33 2.28
CA GLY A 131 3.37 6.20 2.07
C GLY A 131 3.70 7.67 1.85
N GLY A 132 4.98 8.06 1.93
CA GLY A 132 5.46 9.40 1.60
C GLY A 132 5.78 9.58 0.12
N PHE A 133 6.56 10.62 -0.21
CA PHE A 133 6.84 10.99 -1.59
C PHE A 133 8.31 11.39 -1.75
N ILE A 134 8.82 11.22 -2.97
CA ILE A 134 10.06 11.84 -3.43
C ILE A 134 9.75 12.85 -4.54
N MET A 135 10.24 14.07 -4.40
CA MET A 135 10.15 15.14 -5.39
C MET A 135 11.50 15.35 -6.05
N SER A 136 11.49 15.59 -7.36
CA SER A 136 12.67 16.00 -8.12
C SER A 136 12.46 17.39 -8.72
N LEU A 137 13.50 18.22 -8.64
CA LEU A 137 13.48 19.62 -9.05
C LEU A 137 14.77 20.02 -9.79
N GLY A 138 14.65 21.14 -10.52
CA GLY A 138 15.79 21.96 -10.94
C GLY A 138 15.70 23.32 -10.24
N ASN A 139 16.73 23.71 -9.52
CA ASN A 139 16.76 24.96 -8.77
C ASN A 139 17.77 25.92 -9.38
N ALA A 140 17.29 27.08 -9.83
CA ALA A 140 18.16 28.17 -10.27
C ALA A 140 18.83 28.81 -9.06
N THR A 141 20.16 28.90 -9.09
CA THR A 141 20.98 29.52 -8.05
C THR A 141 21.90 30.56 -8.67
N ASN A 142 22.43 31.48 -7.86
CA ASN A 142 23.44 32.46 -8.27
C ASN A 142 23.10 33.22 -9.56
N CYS A 143 21.85 33.65 -9.73
CA CYS A 143 21.43 34.38 -10.92
C CYS A 143 22.08 35.77 -11.01
N VAL A 144 22.85 36.04 -12.09
CA VAL A 144 23.42 37.34 -12.41
C VAL A 144 23.10 37.64 -13.85
N ASP A 145 22.49 38.80 -14.14
CA ASP A 145 22.11 39.26 -15.49
C ASP A 145 21.36 38.21 -16.33
N SER A 146 20.41 37.51 -15.72
CA SER A 146 19.61 36.41 -16.31
C SER A 146 20.39 35.13 -16.61
N GLN A 147 21.62 35.01 -16.17
CA GLN A 147 22.36 33.75 -16.13
C GLN A 147 22.28 33.16 -14.73
N CYS A 148 21.79 31.97 -14.63
CA CYS A 148 21.66 31.26 -13.37
C CYS A 148 22.44 29.95 -13.44
N ASP A 149 23.04 29.60 -12.30
CA ASP A 149 23.48 28.22 -12.09
C ASP A 149 22.26 27.39 -11.73
N TYR A 150 22.18 26.18 -12.24
CA TYR A 150 21.12 25.26 -11.91
C TYR A 150 21.67 24.07 -11.12
N LEU A 151 20.96 23.69 -10.07
CA LEU A 151 21.28 22.51 -9.27
C LEU A 151 20.08 21.59 -9.23
N GLY A 152 20.29 20.33 -9.54
CA GLY A 152 19.32 19.28 -9.33
C GLY A 152 19.08 19.07 -7.83
N GLN A 153 17.83 18.97 -7.46
CA GLN A 153 17.40 18.86 -6.06
C GLN A 153 16.42 17.73 -5.88
N LEU A 154 16.56 17.01 -4.78
CA LEU A 154 15.58 16.02 -4.33
C LEU A 154 15.06 16.40 -2.95
N ILE A 155 13.77 16.17 -2.75
CA ILE A 155 13.08 16.40 -1.49
C ILE A 155 12.28 15.17 -1.14
N ARG A 156 12.53 14.63 0.04
CA ARG A 156 11.81 13.51 0.62
C ARG A 156 10.73 14.04 1.54
N LEU A 157 9.49 13.63 1.29
CA LEU A 157 8.31 14.01 2.08
C LEU A 157 7.73 12.79 2.78
N ASP A 158 7.16 13.01 3.95
CA ASP A 158 6.31 12.01 4.61
C ASP A 158 4.92 11.92 3.94
N ALA A 159 4.06 11.05 4.46
CA ALA A 159 2.69 10.86 3.97
C ALA A 159 1.78 12.11 4.12
N ASN A 160 2.13 13.05 5.00
CA ASN A 160 1.42 14.30 5.21
C ASN A 160 1.99 15.44 4.34
N GLY A 161 3.04 15.16 3.56
CA GLY A 161 3.77 16.14 2.78
C GLY A 161 4.74 17.00 3.59
N ASP A 162 5.11 16.60 4.82
CA ASP A 162 6.16 17.28 5.58
C ASP A 162 7.54 16.85 5.10
N ILE A 163 8.47 17.82 5.04
CA ILE A 163 9.83 17.56 4.56
C ILE A 163 10.59 16.72 5.59
N ILE A 164 11.03 15.52 5.15
CA ILE A 164 11.95 14.68 5.92
C ILE A 164 13.38 15.15 5.68
N TRP A 165 13.75 15.34 4.42
CA TRP A 165 15.02 15.91 4.03
C TRP A 165 14.94 16.60 2.65
N GLU A 166 15.87 17.53 2.44
CA GLU A 166 16.11 18.26 1.21
C GLU A 166 17.60 18.18 0.88
N ARG A 167 17.95 17.88 -0.38
CA ARG A 167 19.33 17.78 -0.85
C ARG A 167 19.48 18.37 -2.23
N LYS A 168 20.55 19.16 -2.41
CA LYS A 168 21.02 19.67 -3.69
C LYS A 168 22.26 18.90 -4.12
N TYR A 169 22.35 18.57 -5.39
CA TYR A 169 23.42 17.72 -5.90
C TYR A 169 24.27 18.48 -6.90
N GLU A 170 25.53 18.69 -6.54
CA GLU A 170 26.52 19.23 -7.44
C GLU A 170 26.75 18.27 -8.62
N GLY A 171 27.01 18.82 -9.82
CA GLY A 171 27.16 18.03 -11.03
C GLY A 171 25.85 17.66 -11.72
N SER A 172 24.69 18.17 -11.25
CA SER A 172 23.42 18.11 -11.96
C SER A 172 22.82 19.50 -12.09
N SER A 173 22.21 19.79 -13.24
CA SER A 173 21.50 21.07 -13.47
C SER A 173 20.02 20.94 -13.16
N ALA A 174 19.41 19.80 -13.50
CA ALA A 174 18.06 19.45 -13.07
C ALA A 174 17.91 17.92 -12.98
N LEU A 175 17.03 17.48 -12.08
CA LEU A 175 16.60 16.10 -11.98
C LEU A 175 15.14 16.01 -12.42
N TYR A 176 14.89 15.34 -13.54
CA TYR A 176 13.56 15.24 -14.13
C TYR A 176 12.69 14.16 -13.52
N SER A 177 13.30 13.09 -13.05
CA SER A 177 12.61 11.96 -12.45
C SER A 177 13.42 11.40 -11.29
N ALA A 178 12.73 10.94 -10.24
CA ALA A 178 13.33 10.18 -9.15
C ALA A 178 12.36 9.13 -8.66
N ILE A 179 12.87 7.94 -8.34
CA ILE A 179 12.11 6.83 -7.79
C ILE A 179 12.84 6.20 -6.60
N GLU A 180 12.07 5.58 -5.71
CA GLU A 180 12.62 4.67 -4.70
C GLU A 180 13.13 3.39 -5.36
N THR A 181 14.22 2.88 -4.84
CA THR A 181 14.85 1.62 -5.28
C THR A 181 14.66 0.52 -4.24
N SER A 182 14.75 -0.73 -4.66
CA SER A 182 14.50 -1.90 -3.81
C SER A 182 15.44 -2.04 -2.61
N ASP A 183 16.55 -1.30 -2.59
CA ASP A 183 17.49 -1.19 -1.47
C ASP A 183 17.10 -0.10 -0.44
N GLY A 184 15.95 0.57 -0.64
CA GLY A 184 15.46 1.66 0.21
C GLY A 184 16.10 3.02 -0.06
N GLY A 185 17.01 3.11 -1.03
CA GLY A 185 17.56 4.36 -1.54
C GLY A 185 16.73 4.93 -2.69
N PHE A 186 17.32 5.86 -3.47
CA PHE A 186 16.66 6.47 -4.60
C PHE A 186 17.61 6.53 -5.80
N ILE A 187 17.02 6.48 -7.00
CA ILE A 187 17.71 6.79 -8.24
C ILE A 187 17.02 7.93 -8.94
N ALA A 188 17.80 8.87 -9.47
CA ALA A 188 17.29 10.01 -10.20
C ALA A 188 17.95 10.13 -11.56
N ALA A 189 17.22 10.72 -12.51
CA ALA A 189 17.62 10.97 -13.87
C ALA A 189 17.41 12.43 -14.22
N GLY A 190 18.33 13.03 -14.95
CA GLY A 190 18.31 14.43 -15.31
C GLY A 190 19.40 14.79 -16.31
N TYR A 191 19.92 15.98 -16.19
CA TYR A 191 21.03 16.43 -17.01
C TYR A 191 22.03 17.27 -16.21
N PHE A 192 23.22 17.31 -16.72
CA PHE A 192 24.30 18.21 -16.33
C PHE A 192 24.56 19.21 -17.45
N GLU A 193 24.66 20.48 -17.11
CA GLU A 193 25.05 21.54 -18.02
C GLU A 193 26.23 22.27 -17.42
N CYS A 194 27.32 22.37 -18.16
CA CYS A 194 28.48 23.10 -17.68
C CYS A 194 28.33 24.62 -17.95
N ASN A 195 28.51 25.41 -16.92
CA ASN A 195 28.39 26.87 -16.97
C ASN A 195 29.60 27.62 -17.56
N THR A 196 30.60 26.94 -18.12
CA THR A 196 31.92 27.57 -18.36
C THR A 196 32.27 27.87 -19.78
N SER A 197 31.49 27.47 -20.78
CA SER A 197 31.76 27.79 -22.18
C SER A 197 30.50 27.84 -23.06
N MET A 198 30.54 28.64 -24.13
CA MET A 198 29.47 28.72 -25.13
C MET A 198 29.28 27.42 -25.93
N ASP A 199 30.17 26.46 -25.79
CA ASP A 199 30.16 25.15 -26.50
C ASP A 199 29.78 24.00 -25.59
N CYS A 200 29.10 24.26 -24.48
CA CYS A 200 28.68 23.25 -23.53
C CYS A 200 27.21 22.87 -23.74
N TYR A 201 26.99 21.61 -23.95
CA TYR A 201 25.68 21.03 -24.19
C TYR A 201 25.28 20.16 -22.98
N PRO A 202 23.99 20.10 -22.67
CA PRO A 202 23.50 19.20 -21.61
C PRO A 202 23.86 17.75 -21.86
N ASP A 203 24.47 17.13 -20.87
CA ASP A 203 24.79 15.70 -20.83
C ASP A 203 23.80 14.97 -19.95
N MET A 204 23.48 13.73 -20.29
CA MET A 204 22.66 12.86 -19.46
C MET A 204 23.30 12.66 -18.08
N TYR A 205 22.53 12.85 -17.00
CA TYR A 205 22.99 12.68 -15.63
C TYR A 205 22.13 11.67 -14.89
N ILE A 206 22.79 10.74 -14.21
CA ILE A 206 22.16 9.69 -13.40
C ILE A 206 22.77 9.76 -12.00
N LEU A 207 21.91 9.70 -10.97
CA LEU A 207 22.30 9.83 -9.58
C LEU A 207 21.68 8.72 -8.74
N LYS A 208 22.49 7.93 -8.04
CA LYS A 208 22.04 6.97 -7.03
C LYS A 208 22.43 7.47 -5.65
N ILE A 209 21.44 7.47 -4.74
CA ILE A 209 21.60 7.89 -3.35
C ILE A 209 21.03 6.82 -2.41
N ASP A 210 21.44 6.86 -1.16
CA ASP A 210 20.84 6.08 -0.09
C ASP A 210 19.51 6.71 0.42
N SER A 211 18.91 6.10 1.46
CA SER A 211 17.67 6.58 2.08
C SER A 211 17.77 7.97 2.71
N ASP A 212 18.96 8.39 3.11
CA ASP A 212 19.25 9.69 3.76
C ASP A 212 19.63 10.79 2.75
N GLY A 213 19.63 10.44 1.45
CA GLY A 213 20.00 11.35 0.38
C GLY A 213 21.51 11.47 0.15
N VAL A 214 22.32 10.56 0.69
CA VAL A 214 23.78 10.57 0.48
C VAL A 214 24.14 9.87 -0.82
N VAL A 215 24.99 10.50 -1.62
CA VAL A 215 25.39 9.99 -2.93
C VAL A 215 26.15 8.68 -2.79
N GLN A 216 25.66 7.63 -3.43
CA GLN A 216 26.35 6.36 -3.59
C GLN A 216 27.20 6.36 -4.86
N TRP A 217 26.64 6.80 -5.96
CA TRP A 217 27.32 7.06 -7.23
C TRP A 217 26.54 8.04 -8.11
N SER A 218 27.24 8.67 -9.02
CA SER A 218 26.65 9.45 -10.10
C SER A 218 27.37 9.19 -11.41
N LYS A 219 26.69 9.40 -12.52
CA LYS A 219 27.21 9.17 -13.85
C LYS A 219 26.73 10.27 -14.80
N THR A 220 27.66 10.81 -15.59
CA THR A 220 27.37 11.71 -16.70
C THR A 220 27.71 10.98 -17.99
N GLU A 221 26.81 11.00 -18.95
CA GLU A 221 27.03 10.41 -20.28
C GLU A 221 26.68 11.40 -21.37
N SER A 222 27.56 11.52 -22.35
CA SER A 222 27.42 12.37 -23.50
C SER A 222 27.58 11.59 -24.80
N SER A 223 26.90 12.08 -25.84
CA SER A 223 27.08 11.62 -27.20
C SER A 223 28.42 12.10 -27.78
N ALA A 224 28.91 11.41 -28.82
CA ALA A 224 30.22 11.67 -29.38
C ALA A 224 30.43 13.09 -29.98
N ASN A 225 29.36 13.85 -30.20
CA ASN A 225 29.39 15.12 -30.89
C ASN A 225 29.02 16.34 -30.04
N ASN A 226 29.11 16.20 -28.70
CA ASN A 226 28.76 17.27 -27.76
C ASN A 226 27.38 17.91 -28.08
N ASN A 227 26.36 17.09 -28.11
CA ASN A 227 24.98 17.51 -28.33
C ASN A 227 24.13 17.32 -27.08
N ASN A 228 22.92 17.87 -27.10
CA ASN A 228 22.02 17.80 -25.96
C ASN A 228 21.53 16.39 -25.70
N ASP A 229 21.95 15.81 -24.58
CA ASP A 229 21.53 14.50 -24.10
C ASP A 229 20.81 14.66 -22.76
N TRP A 230 19.61 14.10 -22.64
CA TRP A 230 18.82 14.23 -21.42
C TRP A 230 18.29 12.89 -20.95
N ALA A 231 18.46 12.58 -19.68
CA ALA A 231 17.73 11.53 -19.00
C ALA A 231 16.40 12.08 -18.49
N ARG A 232 15.30 11.62 -19.07
CA ARG A 232 13.96 12.17 -18.80
C ARG A 232 13.19 11.40 -17.74
N ASP A 233 13.38 10.08 -17.69
CA ASP A 233 12.70 9.22 -16.74
C ASP A 233 13.57 8.02 -16.38
N VAL A 234 13.32 7.43 -15.22
CA VAL A 234 14.02 6.25 -14.72
C VAL A 234 13.05 5.28 -14.08
N ILE A 235 13.29 4.00 -14.31
CA ILE A 235 12.60 2.91 -13.62
C ILE A 235 13.61 1.89 -13.11
N GLN A 236 13.26 1.18 -12.03
CA GLN A 236 13.95 -0.04 -11.64
C GLN A 236 13.19 -1.24 -12.19
N THR A 237 13.91 -2.13 -12.86
CA THR A 237 13.37 -3.38 -13.43
C THR A 237 13.34 -4.49 -12.38
N SER A 238 12.56 -5.54 -12.62
CA SER A 238 12.41 -6.67 -11.67
C SER A 238 13.69 -7.43 -11.36
N ASP A 239 14.71 -7.28 -12.21
CA ASP A 239 16.05 -7.84 -11.99
C ASP A 239 16.97 -6.92 -11.15
N GLY A 240 16.41 -5.82 -10.62
CA GLY A 240 17.09 -4.85 -9.78
C GLY A 240 17.88 -3.78 -10.54
N ASN A 241 18.00 -3.89 -11.85
CA ASN A 241 18.72 -2.95 -12.71
C ASN A 241 17.89 -1.71 -13.03
N TYR A 242 18.49 -0.70 -13.65
CA TYR A 242 17.85 0.57 -13.97
C TYR A 242 17.69 0.74 -15.47
N VAL A 243 16.54 1.23 -15.90
CA VAL A 243 16.32 1.66 -17.29
C VAL A 243 16.04 3.15 -17.29
N ILE A 244 16.84 3.87 -18.06
CA ILE A 244 16.75 5.32 -18.28
C ILE A 244 16.13 5.55 -19.64
N ALA A 245 15.06 6.33 -19.67
CA ALA A 245 14.46 6.84 -20.89
C ALA A 245 14.88 8.29 -21.11
N GLY A 246 15.23 8.64 -22.33
CA GLY A 246 15.69 9.99 -22.57
C GLY A 246 15.88 10.33 -24.04
N THR A 247 16.67 11.35 -24.26
CA THR A 247 17.05 11.83 -25.59
C THR A 247 18.55 11.67 -25.77
N TRP A 248 18.95 11.11 -26.88
CA TRP A 248 20.34 10.93 -27.28
C TRP A 248 20.57 11.54 -28.67
N ASN A 249 21.58 12.36 -28.80
CA ASN A 249 21.83 13.09 -30.02
C ASN A 249 23.24 12.83 -30.56
N ASP A 250 23.41 11.75 -31.31
CA ASP A 250 24.68 11.30 -31.85
C ASP A 250 25.02 11.91 -33.23
N ASP A 251 24.08 12.60 -33.91
CA ASP A 251 24.30 13.15 -35.26
C ASP A 251 24.24 14.71 -35.38
N GLY A 252 24.04 15.39 -34.27
CA GLY A 252 24.08 16.86 -34.17
C GLY A 252 22.80 17.59 -34.57
N TRP A 253 21.85 16.94 -35.20
CA TRP A 253 20.67 17.59 -35.76
C TRP A 253 19.34 16.96 -35.31
N ASN A 254 19.34 15.69 -34.94
CA ASN A 254 18.12 14.96 -34.60
C ASN A 254 18.25 14.26 -33.25
N SER A 255 17.54 14.79 -32.30
CA SER A 255 17.38 14.08 -31.00
C SER A 255 16.60 12.78 -31.20
N LYS A 256 17.15 11.67 -30.76
CA LYS A 256 16.52 10.34 -30.82
C LYS A 256 16.02 9.95 -29.44
N ALA A 257 14.87 9.30 -29.38
CA ALA A 257 14.46 8.61 -28.17
C ALA A 257 15.46 7.49 -27.87
N SER A 258 15.93 7.42 -26.64
CA SER A 258 16.93 6.46 -26.18
C SER A 258 16.42 5.74 -24.93
N LEU A 259 16.68 4.44 -24.87
CA LEU A 259 16.58 3.63 -23.67
C LEU A 259 17.96 3.07 -23.36
N ARG A 260 18.36 3.17 -22.09
CA ARG A 260 19.66 2.69 -21.63
C ARG A 260 19.46 1.88 -20.35
N LYS A 261 20.02 0.68 -20.28
CA LYS A 261 19.97 -0.15 -19.08
C LYS A 261 21.31 -0.18 -18.38
N TYR A 262 21.27 0.08 -17.08
CA TYR A 262 22.43 0.08 -16.19
C TYR A 262 22.24 -0.97 -15.10
N ASP A 263 23.31 -1.54 -14.63
CA ASP A 263 23.30 -2.39 -13.45
C ASP A 263 23.23 -1.53 -12.15
N THR A 264 23.19 -2.19 -11.01
CA THR A 264 23.10 -1.54 -9.70
C THR A 264 24.33 -0.70 -9.34
N SER A 265 25.46 -0.92 -10.01
CA SER A 265 26.70 -0.14 -9.84
C SER A 265 26.79 1.05 -10.81
N GLY A 266 25.81 1.20 -11.71
CA GLY A 266 25.80 2.24 -12.74
C GLY A 266 26.55 1.88 -14.01
N GLU A 267 26.94 0.61 -14.22
CA GLU A 267 27.58 0.17 -15.47
C GLU A 267 26.54 -0.14 -16.56
N LEU A 268 26.81 0.36 -17.76
CA LEU A 268 25.92 0.21 -18.91
C LEU A 268 25.85 -1.27 -19.34
N ILE A 269 24.64 -1.82 -19.36
CA ILE A 269 24.37 -3.17 -19.85
C ILE A 269 24.05 -3.16 -21.34
N TRP A 270 23.16 -2.22 -21.76
CA TRP A 270 22.81 -1.99 -23.17
C TRP A 270 22.23 -0.57 -23.38
N ALA A 271 22.26 -0.11 -24.63
CA ALA A 271 21.70 1.16 -25.09
C ALA A 271 21.09 1.03 -26.50
#